data_e7e7d5ba9360574e85f2f6dddb8d3124
#
_entry.id   e7e7d5ba9360574e85f2f6dddb8d3124
#
_cell.length_a   1.000
_cell.length_b   1.000
_cell.length_c   1.000
_cell.angle_alpha   90.00
_cell.angle_beta   90.00
_cell.angle_gamma   90.00
#
_symmetry.space_group_name_H-M   'P 1'
#
loop_
_entity.id
_entity.type
_entity.pdbx_description
1 polymer ?
#
loop_
_entity_poly.entity_id
_entity_poly.type
_entity_poly.pdbx_seq_one_letter_code
_entity_poly.pdbx_strand_id
1 'polypeptide(L)'
;MIVTVKFFAAYQEAYGCSEMRWEFPDNTPVSAVLERAIAQHPYLEQWRELTRFGINFEFVSRNTLLKNEDEVVLIPPVSGGLSMNNE
;
A
#
# COMPACT_ATOMS: atom_id res chain seq x y z
N MET A 1 15.35 8.28 2.18
CA MET A 1 15.26 6.86 2.61
C MET A 1 14.59 6.04 1.55
N ILE A 2 14.91 4.75 1.51
CA ILE A 2 14.36 3.84 0.53
C ILE A 2 13.56 2.78 1.26
N VAL A 3 12.36 2.48 0.74
CA VAL A 3 11.50 1.45 1.30
C VAL A 3 11.13 0.47 0.19
N THR A 4 10.83 -0.78 0.59
CA THR A 4 10.30 -1.78 -0.32
C THR A 4 8.79 -1.76 -0.18
N VAL A 5 8.07 -1.52 -1.28
CA VAL A 5 6.62 -1.49 -1.28
C VAL A 5 6.12 -2.78 -1.90
N LYS A 6 5.34 -3.54 -1.14
CA LYS A 6 4.75 -4.79 -1.60
C LYS A 6 3.31 -4.56 -2.01
N PHE A 7 2.94 -5.14 -3.13
CA PHE A 7 1.62 -4.92 -3.74
C PHE A 7 0.80 -6.20 -3.70
N PHE A 8 -0.49 -6.05 -3.36
CA PHE A 8 -1.43 -7.16 -3.39
C PHE A 8 -2.66 -6.75 -4.19
N ALA A 9 -3.30 -7.73 -4.80
CA ALA A 9 -4.58 -7.55 -5.48
C ALA A 9 -4.55 -6.38 -6.46
N ALA A 10 -5.42 -5.38 -6.26
CA ALA A 10 -5.52 -4.26 -7.19
C ALA A 10 -4.21 -3.51 -7.36
N TYR A 11 -3.41 -3.40 -6.31
CA TYR A 11 -2.12 -2.71 -6.40
C TYR A 11 -1.13 -3.50 -7.23
N GLN A 12 -1.12 -4.81 -7.08
CA GLN A 12 -0.25 -5.66 -7.89
C GLN A 12 -0.65 -5.60 -9.35
N GLU A 13 -1.95 -5.55 -9.63
CA GLU A 13 -2.42 -5.44 -11.00
C GLU A 13 -2.02 -4.11 -11.61
N ALA A 14 -2.10 -3.03 -10.81
CA ALA A 14 -1.76 -1.70 -11.31
C ALA A 14 -0.30 -1.60 -11.74
N TYR A 15 0.59 -2.22 -10.99
CA TYR A 15 2.03 -2.09 -11.25
C TYR A 15 2.62 -3.25 -12.04
N GLY A 16 1.89 -4.36 -12.15
CA GLY A 16 2.37 -5.51 -12.91
C GLY A 16 3.50 -6.25 -12.24
N CYS A 17 3.72 -6.01 -10.93
CA CYS A 17 4.77 -6.70 -10.18
C CYS A 17 4.35 -6.78 -8.72
N SER A 18 5.06 -7.61 -7.95
CA SER A 18 4.70 -7.84 -6.56
C SER A 18 5.36 -6.88 -5.59
N GLU A 19 6.40 -6.17 -6.02
CA GLU A 19 7.06 -5.20 -5.16
C GLU A 19 7.91 -4.24 -5.97
N MET A 20 8.17 -3.06 -5.40
CA MET A 20 9.08 -2.06 -5.96
C MET A 20 9.80 -1.38 -4.82
N ARG A 21 10.94 -0.76 -5.13
CA ARG A 21 11.65 0.05 -4.15
C ARG A 21 11.41 1.51 -4.50
N TRP A 22 10.95 2.27 -3.50
CA TRP A 22 10.64 3.69 -3.66
C TRP A 22 11.42 4.52 -2.68
N GLU A 23 11.75 5.74 -3.11
CA GLU A 23 12.47 6.68 -2.27
C GLU A 23 11.52 7.76 -1.77
N PHE A 24 11.65 8.12 -0.49
CA PHE A 24 10.87 9.19 0.15
C PHE A 24 11.80 10.01 1.03
N PRO A 25 11.45 11.29 1.28
CA PRO A 25 12.19 12.10 2.25
C PRO A 25 12.04 11.51 3.66
N ASP A 26 12.98 11.87 4.53
CA ASP A 26 12.89 11.48 5.94
C ASP A 26 11.60 12.04 6.55
N ASN A 27 11.07 11.33 7.55
CA ASN A 27 9.85 11.73 8.26
C ASN A 27 8.60 11.74 7.40
N THR A 28 8.56 10.89 6.38
CA THR A 28 7.38 10.73 5.54
C THR A 28 6.45 9.69 6.17
N PRO A 29 5.15 9.98 6.29
CA PRO A 29 4.21 8.99 6.83
C PRO A 29 3.91 7.90 5.81
N VAL A 30 3.52 6.73 6.30
CA VAL A 30 3.27 5.58 5.42
C VAL A 30 2.14 5.86 4.43
N SER A 31 1.20 6.74 4.78
CA SER A 31 0.12 7.11 3.86
C SER A 31 0.63 7.72 2.56
N ALA A 32 1.84 8.29 2.56
CA ALA A 32 2.40 8.87 1.34
C ALA A 32 2.65 7.81 0.28
N VAL A 33 2.86 6.55 0.69
CA VAL A 33 3.03 5.45 -0.25
C VAL A 33 1.75 5.27 -1.06
N LEU A 34 0.60 5.27 -0.39
CA LEU A 34 -0.68 5.15 -1.06
C LEU A 34 -0.96 6.38 -1.95
N GLU A 35 -0.62 7.58 -1.45
CA GLU A 35 -0.84 8.78 -2.24
C GLU A 35 -0.04 8.75 -3.54
N ARG A 36 1.20 8.25 -3.50
CA ARG A 36 1.98 8.09 -4.72
C ARG A 36 1.33 7.09 -5.67
N ALA A 37 0.84 5.97 -5.13
CA ALA A 37 0.19 4.96 -5.97
C ALA A 37 -1.03 5.54 -6.67
N ILE A 38 -1.85 6.31 -5.95
CA ILE A 38 -3.04 6.94 -6.52
C ILE A 38 -2.66 7.97 -7.57
N ALA A 39 -1.58 8.74 -7.32
CA ALA A 39 -1.12 9.72 -8.29
C ALA A 39 -0.70 9.07 -9.61
N GLN A 40 -0.09 7.88 -9.53
CA GLN A 40 0.36 7.16 -10.72
C GLN A 40 -0.77 6.38 -11.38
N HIS A 41 -1.74 5.91 -10.59
CA HIS A 41 -2.86 5.11 -11.07
C HIS A 41 -4.15 5.64 -10.43
N PRO A 42 -4.73 6.71 -11.00
CA PRO A 42 -5.86 7.41 -10.35
C PRO A 42 -7.07 6.53 -10.03
N TYR A 43 -7.27 5.44 -10.76
CA TYR A 43 -8.42 4.58 -10.47
C TYR A 43 -8.29 3.90 -9.09
N LEU A 44 -7.10 3.91 -8.48
CA LEU A 44 -6.91 3.37 -7.14
C LEU A 44 -7.54 4.26 -6.08
N GLU A 45 -7.95 5.47 -6.44
CA GLU A 45 -8.62 6.39 -5.52
C GLU A 45 -9.81 5.75 -4.83
N GLN A 46 -10.50 4.84 -5.51
CA GLN A 46 -11.70 4.20 -4.96
C GLN A 46 -11.40 3.41 -3.68
N TRP A 47 -10.16 3.03 -3.46
CA TRP A 47 -9.78 2.27 -2.26
C TRP A 47 -9.05 3.09 -1.22
N ARG A 48 -8.95 4.42 -1.41
CA ARG A 48 -8.17 5.28 -0.51
C ARG A 48 -8.55 5.09 0.95
N GLU A 49 -9.84 5.09 1.25
CA GLU A 49 -10.29 5.03 2.64
C GLU A 49 -10.33 3.62 3.19
N LEU A 50 -10.22 2.62 2.33
CA LEU A 50 -10.36 1.22 2.71
C LEU A 50 -9.04 0.47 2.77
N THR A 51 -7.96 1.07 2.29
CA THR A 51 -6.64 0.43 2.27
C THR A 51 -6.01 0.48 3.65
N ARG A 52 -5.46 -0.65 4.07
CA ARG A 52 -4.74 -0.74 5.32
C ARG A 52 -3.24 -0.75 5.04
N PHE A 53 -2.47 -0.36 6.05
CA PHE A 53 -1.02 -0.25 5.92
C PHE A 53 -0.35 -1.24 6.84
N GLY A 54 0.70 -1.89 6.33
CA GLY A 54 1.57 -2.72 7.15
C GLY A 54 3.01 -2.26 6.98
N ILE A 55 3.79 -2.33 8.05
CA ILE A 55 5.23 -2.08 8.01
C ILE A 55 5.90 -3.22 8.75
N ASN A 56 6.80 -3.92 8.05
CA ASN A 56 7.56 -5.01 8.64
C ASN A 56 6.66 -6.03 9.35
N PHE A 57 5.57 -6.41 8.65
CA PHE A 57 4.64 -7.45 9.08
C PHE A 57 3.71 -7.04 10.21
N GLU A 58 3.57 -5.74 10.49
CA GLU A 58 2.64 -5.25 11.49
C GLU A 58 1.71 -4.22 10.88
N PHE A 59 0.43 -4.29 11.23
CA PHE A 59 -0.51 -3.26 10.84
C PHE A 59 -0.17 -1.96 11.59
N VAL A 60 -0.21 -0.84 10.86
CA VAL A 60 0.11 0.46 11.44
C VAL A 60 -0.93 1.48 10.99
N SER A 61 -1.00 2.60 11.71
CA SER A 61 -1.87 3.70 11.31
C SER A 61 -1.25 4.44 10.13
N ARG A 62 -2.08 5.15 9.40
CA ARG A 62 -1.63 5.90 8.22
C ARG A 62 -0.61 6.99 8.55
N ASN A 63 -0.56 7.40 9.80
CA ASN A 63 0.36 8.46 10.24
C ASN A 63 1.71 7.96 10.70
N THR A 64 1.92 6.64 10.69
CA THR A 64 3.19 6.05 11.12
C THR A 64 4.30 6.47 10.17
N LEU A 65 5.41 6.97 10.73
CA LEU A 65 6.51 7.43 9.90
C LEU A 65 7.32 6.27 9.36
N LEU A 66 7.72 6.41 8.11
CA LEU A 66 8.59 5.42 7.45
C LEU A 66 10.02 5.54 7.95
N LYS A 67 10.75 4.43 7.90
CA LYS A 67 12.17 4.39 8.20
C LYS A 67 12.88 3.73 7.03
N ASN A 68 14.17 4.04 6.89
CA ASN A 68 14.95 3.46 5.81
C ASN A 68 14.89 1.93 5.87
N GLU A 69 14.70 1.33 4.71
CA GLU A 69 14.63 -0.12 4.50
C GLU A 69 13.38 -0.78 5.09
N ASP A 70 12.37 0.01 5.45
CA ASP A 70 11.08 -0.58 5.85
C ASP A 70 10.47 -1.35 4.69
N GLU A 71 9.75 -2.42 5.04
CA GLU A 71 8.95 -3.17 4.08
C GLU A 71 7.50 -2.76 4.29
N VAL A 72 6.93 -2.06 3.30
CA VAL A 72 5.59 -1.50 3.37
C VAL A 72 4.64 -2.33 2.55
N VAL A 73 3.45 -2.58 3.09
CA VAL A 73 2.41 -3.34 2.40
C VAL A 73 1.18 -2.46 2.28
N LEU A 74 0.64 -2.35 1.07
CA LEU A 74 -0.67 -1.73 0.85
C LEU A 74 -1.69 -2.85 0.71
N ILE A 75 -2.64 -2.91 1.63
CA ILE A 75 -3.62 -3.99 1.69
C ILE A 75 -4.99 -3.43 1.34
N PRO A 76 -5.49 -3.70 0.11
CA PRO A 76 -6.81 -3.23 -0.27
C PRO A 76 -7.89 -4.06 0.41
N PRO A 77 -9.14 -3.59 0.38
CA PRO A 77 -10.22 -4.39 0.94
C PRO A 77 -10.39 -5.67 0.16
N VAL A 78 -10.68 -6.78 0.86
CA VAL A 78 -11.02 -8.02 0.18
C VAL A 78 -12.48 -7.93 -0.21
N SER A 79 -12.75 -8.33 -1.44
CA SER A 79 -14.13 -8.38 -1.88
C SER A 79 -14.67 -9.72 -1.43
N GLY A 80 -15.27 -9.79 -0.71
CA GLY A 80 -15.57 -10.94 -0.14
C GLY A 80 -15.90 -12.16 -0.49
N GLY A 81 -15.12 -11.69 -0.63
CA GLY A 81 -14.96 -12.04 -0.64
C GLY A 81 -15.57 -12.28 -0.73
N LEU A 82 -15.60 -11.79 -0.89
CA LEU A 82 -16.05 -11.70 -1.03
C LEU A 82 -16.53 -12.46 -1.27
N SER A 83 -16.31 -12.49 -1.48
CA SER A 83 -16.64 -13.03 -1.63
C SER A 83 -16.94 -13.90 -1.54
N MET A 84 -16.98 -13.95 -1.56
CA MET A 84 -17.07 -14.61 -1.40
C MET A 84 -17.75 -15.33 -1.33
N ASN A 85 -17.92 -15.07 -1.53
CA ASN A 85 -18.44 -15.57 -1.39
C ASN A 85 -18.96 -16.34 -1.48
N ASN A 86 -19.21 -16.43 -1.83
CA ASN A 86 -19.57 -17.00 -1.85
C ASN A 86 -19.86 -17.78 -1.76
N GLU A 87 -20.11 -17.72 -1.89
CA GLU A 87 -20.15 -18.26 -1.68
C GLU A 87 -20.42 -18.73 -1.53
#